data_2c9f76d5ce2a26e0bbe3961f6e818081
#
_entry.id   2c9f76d5ce2a26e0bbe3961f6e818081
#
_cell.length_a   1.000
_cell.length_b   1.000
_cell.length_c   1.000
_cell.angle_alpha   90.00
_cell.angle_beta   90.00
_cell.angle_gamma   90.00
#
_symmetry.space_group_name_H-M   'P 1'
#
loop_
_entity.id
_entity.type
_entity.pdbx_description
1 polymer ?
#
loop_
_entity_poly.entity_id
_entity_poly.type
_entity_poly.pdbx_seq_one_letter_code
_entity_poly.pdbx_strand_id
1 'polypeptide(L)'
;EFEGVYQNAFVYINNSYAGKCPYGYGNFYIDATRYVKFGEKNQIKVIVKNGVPSGRWYTGGGIYRDVKLMIADRLHLACVDLEEGLAVVRSEAVLEYTGCGTRAVNVLVQLLDREGNVAAQDSMPVTVQEHTKNTYRQKLYVKNPSLWNVDAPYLYSYRICIMEGENML
;
A
#
# COMPACT_ATOMS: atom_id res chain seq x y z
N GLU A 1 -6.97 4.53 4.64
CA GLU A 1 -5.77 5.32 4.90
C GLU A 1 -6.14 6.71 5.38
N PHE A 2 -5.43 7.20 6.37
CA PHE A 2 -5.44 8.59 6.81
C PHE A 2 -4.03 9.15 6.58
N GLU A 3 -3.88 10.13 5.73
CA GLU A 3 -2.56 10.70 5.41
C GLU A 3 -2.06 11.69 6.47
N GLY A 4 -2.95 12.22 7.29
CA GLY A 4 -2.56 13.08 8.42
C GLY A 4 -3.72 13.49 9.30
N VAL A 5 -3.60 13.13 10.58
CA VAL A 5 -4.54 13.52 11.64
C VAL A 5 -3.75 13.97 12.87
N TYR A 6 -3.85 15.22 13.25
CA TYR A 6 -3.14 15.74 14.41
C TYR A 6 -4.09 15.92 15.59
N GLN A 7 -3.79 15.33 16.74
CA GLN A 7 -3.01 14.13 17.11
C GLN A 7 -3.85 13.27 18.05
N ASN A 8 -3.33 12.10 18.46
CA ASN A 8 -4.05 11.13 19.27
C ASN A 8 -5.44 10.82 18.70
N ALA A 9 -5.43 10.37 17.43
CA ALA A 9 -6.64 10.03 16.70
C ALA A 9 -7.21 8.69 17.16
N PHE A 10 -8.50 8.66 17.46
CA PHE A 10 -9.28 7.44 17.73
C PHE A 10 -10.33 7.30 16.62
N VAL A 11 -10.28 6.22 15.87
CA VAL A 11 -11.17 5.96 14.75
C VAL A 11 -12.25 4.97 15.14
N TYR A 12 -13.49 5.33 14.83
CA TYR A 12 -14.67 4.49 15.00
C TYR A 12 -15.35 4.34 13.65
N ILE A 13 -15.80 3.12 13.36
CA ILE A 13 -16.60 2.81 12.17
C ILE A 13 -17.90 2.19 12.65
N ASN A 14 -19.02 2.78 12.24
CA ASN A 14 -20.37 2.37 12.68
C ASN A 14 -20.49 2.21 14.22
N ASN A 15 -19.95 3.19 14.96
CA ASN A 15 -19.86 3.23 16.42
C ASN A 15 -18.92 2.19 17.06
N SER A 16 -18.30 1.29 16.29
CA SER A 16 -17.31 0.34 16.78
C SER A 16 -15.92 0.94 16.76
N TYR A 17 -15.15 0.76 17.82
CA TYR A 17 -13.76 1.21 17.86
C TYR A 17 -12.92 0.39 16.86
N ALA A 18 -12.28 1.06 15.91
CA ALA A 18 -11.51 0.43 14.84
C ALA A 18 -10.00 0.58 15.01
N GLY A 19 -9.53 1.63 15.70
CA GLY A 19 -8.12 1.80 15.96
C GLY A 19 -7.73 3.19 16.42
N LYS A 20 -6.44 3.39 16.71
CA LYS A 20 -5.87 4.68 17.12
C LYS A 20 -4.52 4.94 16.47
N CYS A 21 -4.20 6.22 16.30
CA CYS A 21 -2.86 6.68 15.97
C CYS A 21 -2.49 7.85 16.91
N PRO A 22 -1.47 7.70 17.77
CA PRO A 22 -1.05 8.79 18.67
C PRO A 22 -0.22 9.83 17.94
N TYR A 23 0.49 9.47 16.86
CA TYR A 23 1.39 10.36 16.13
C TYR A 23 0.64 11.21 15.11
N GLY A 24 0.96 12.50 15.08
CA GLY A 24 0.21 13.48 14.29
C GLY A 24 0.73 13.75 12.89
N TYR A 25 1.90 13.24 12.50
CA TYR A 25 2.58 13.62 11.25
C TYR A 25 2.82 12.45 10.29
N GLY A 26 2.30 11.27 10.56
CA GLY A 26 2.43 10.10 9.72
C GLY A 26 1.12 9.60 9.15
N ASN A 27 1.22 8.86 8.06
CA ASN A 27 0.10 8.09 7.53
C ASN A 27 -0.19 6.91 8.45
N PHE A 28 -1.45 6.52 8.54
CA PHE A 28 -1.84 5.29 9.21
C PHE A 28 -3.05 4.66 8.53
N TYR A 29 -3.19 3.35 8.74
CA TYR A 29 -4.20 2.52 8.10
C TYR A 29 -5.12 1.90 9.14
N ILE A 30 -6.39 1.82 8.81
CA ILE A 30 -7.41 1.12 9.61
C ILE A 30 -8.06 0.09 8.71
N ASP A 31 -7.96 -1.19 9.08
CA ASP A 31 -8.74 -2.24 8.43
C ASP A 31 -10.21 -2.07 8.78
N ALA A 32 -10.99 -1.66 7.78
CA ALA A 32 -12.41 -1.39 7.91
C ALA A 32 -13.28 -2.63 7.66
N THR A 33 -12.72 -3.70 7.12
CA THR A 33 -13.43 -4.86 6.55
C THR A 33 -14.50 -5.42 7.48
N ARG A 34 -14.18 -5.60 8.76
CA ARG A 34 -15.09 -6.18 9.77
C ARG A 34 -16.14 -5.21 10.31
N TYR A 35 -16.01 -3.92 10.02
CA TYR A 35 -16.89 -2.88 10.58
C TYR A 35 -17.84 -2.30 9.55
N VAL A 36 -17.54 -2.43 8.25
CA VAL A 36 -18.37 -1.85 7.18
C VAL A 36 -19.56 -2.76 6.87
N LYS A 37 -20.66 -2.12 6.53
CA LYS A 37 -21.87 -2.76 6.00
C LYS A 37 -21.91 -2.52 4.51
N PHE A 38 -21.80 -3.60 3.74
CA PHE A 38 -21.82 -3.53 2.29
C PHE A 38 -23.20 -3.14 1.77
N GLY A 39 -23.25 -2.24 0.79
CA GLY A 39 -24.51 -1.75 0.23
C GLY A 39 -25.28 -0.74 1.08
N GLU A 40 -24.75 -0.35 2.24
CA GLU A 40 -25.35 0.62 3.15
C GLU A 40 -24.48 1.86 3.36
N LYS A 41 -25.05 2.89 3.96
CA LYS A 41 -24.28 4.03 4.44
C LYS A 41 -23.46 3.64 5.66
N ASN A 42 -22.19 3.95 5.65
CA ASN A 42 -21.27 3.72 6.76
C ASN A 42 -20.81 5.06 7.33
N GLN A 43 -20.70 5.14 8.65
CA GLN A 43 -20.22 6.32 9.35
C GLN A 43 -18.82 6.08 9.88
N ILE A 44 -17.88 6.97 9.50
CA ILE A 44 -16.54 7.02 10.09
C ILE A 44 -16.51 8.24 11.03
N LYS A 45 -16.18 8.00 12.30
CA LYS A 45 -16.01 9.03 13.33
C LYS A 45 -14.57 9.03 13.81
N VAL A 46 -13.92 10.19 13.72
CA VAL A 46 -12.54 10.37 14.21
C VAL A 46 -12.58 11.34 15.38
N ILE A 47 -12.13 10.86 16.54
CA ILE A 47 -11.98 11.70 17.73
C ILE A 47 -10.51 12.04 17.84
N VAL A 48 -10.20 13.34 17.86
CA VAL A 48 -8.85 13.88 17.96
C VAL A 48 -8.67 14.50 19.34
N LYS A 49 -7.61 14.12 20.05
CA LYS A 49 -7.29 14.69 21.36
C LYS A 49 -5.98 15.49 21.26
N ASN A 50 -6.11 16.79 21.10
CA ASN A 50 -4.99 17.73 21.10
C ASN A 50 -4.98 18.48 22.44
N GLY A 51 -4.49 17.84 23.48
CA GLY A 51 -4.66 18.27 24.87
C GLY A 51 -3.46 18.98 25.52
N VAL A 52 -2.34 19.14 24.81
CA VAL A 52 -1.15 19.78 25.38
C VAL A 52 -0.76 20.99 24.55
N PRO A 53 -0.78 22.21 25.08
CA PRO A 53 -0.23 23.36 24.39
C PRO A 53 1.26 23.15 24.13
N SER A 54 1.68 23.18 22.88
CA SER A 54 3.09 23.24 22.53
C SER A 54 3.59 24.66 22.75
N GLY A 55 4.65 24.83 23.54
CA GLY A 55 5.19 26.13 23.89
C GLY A 55 5.85 26.91 22.74
N ARG A 56 5.90 26.39 21.54
CA ARG A 56 6.61 27.00 20.41
C ARG A 56 5.75 27.46 19.25
N TRP A 57 4.62 26.80 18.98
CA TRP A 57 3.68 27.19 17.93
C TRP A 57 2.30 26.60 18.17
N TYR A 58 1.32 27.20 17.51
CA TYR A 58 -0.05 26.72 17.55
C TYR A 58 -0.18 25.44 16.72
N THR A 59 -0.59 24.34 17.35
CA THR A 59 -0.94 23.09 16.70
C THR A 59 -2.45 22.91 16.71
N GLY A 60 -3.07 23.06 15.55
CA GLY A 60 -4.50 22.75 15.38
C GLY A 60 -4.75 21.25 15.42
N GLY A 61 -5.77 20.81 16.14
CA GLY A 61 -6.25 19.42 16.10
C GLY A 61 -7.19 19.21 14.92
N GLY A 62 -7.09 18.05 14.25
CA GLY A 62 -8.00 17.68 13.17
C GLY A 62 -7.36 16.79 12.10
N ILE A 63 -8.17 16.50 11.08
CA ILE A 63 -7.70 15.86 9.85
C ILE A 63 -7.21 16.97 8.93
N TYR A 64 -5.94 16.96 8.56
CA TYR A 64 -5.31 18.00 7.76
C TYR A 64 -4.78 17.53 6.40
N ARG A 65 -4.90 16.23 6.11
CA ARG A 65 -4.60 15.60 4.82
C ARG A 65 -5.73 14.67 4.40
N ASP A 66 -5.59 14.07 3.24
CA ASP A 66 -6.61 13.22 2.64
C ASP A 66 -6.94 11.98 3.47
N VAL A 67 -8.19 11.57 3.36
CA VAL A 67 -8.68 10.28 3.86
C VAL A 67 -9.11 9.46 2.66
N LYS A 68 -8.50 8.29 2.47
CA LYS A 68 -8.71 7.44 1.31
C LYS A 68 -9.33 6.10 1.72
N LEU A 69 -10.33 5.67 1.00
CA LEU A 69 -10.87 4.32 1.10
C LEU A 69 -10.21 3.46 0.02
N MET A 70 -9.47 2.44 0.45
CA MET A 70 -8.88 1.44 -0.43
C MET A 70 -9.74 0.20 -0.38
N ILE A 71 -10.17 -0.26 -1.55
CA ILE A 71 -10.95 -1.48 -1.72
C ILE A 71 -10.10 -2.42 -2.56
N ALA A 72 -9.85 -3.60 -2.05
CA ALA A 72 -9.05 -4.61 -2.71
C ALA A 72 -9.72 -5.99 -2.61
N ASP A 73 -9.31 -6.92 -3.46
CA ASP A 73 -9.65 -8.33 -3.33
C ASP A 73 -9.08 -8.91 -2.02
N ARG A 74 -9.55 -10.09 -1.62
CA ARG A 74 -9.02 -10.81 -0.45
C ARG A 74 -7.55 -11.15 -0.57
N LEU A 75 -7.06 -11.28 -1.80
CA LEU A 75 -5.66 -11.38 -2.14
C LEU A 75 -5.20 -10.06 -2.76
N HIS A 76 -4.32 -9.33 -2.09
CA HIS A 76 -3.83 -8.03 -2.52
C HIS A 76 -2.40 -7.78 -2.07
N LEU A 77 -1.76 -6.79 -2.66
CA LEU A 77 -0.44 -6.30 -2.26
C LEU A 77 -0.59 -5.37 -1.06
N ALA A 78 -0.01 -5.77 0.06
CA ALA A 78 -0.05 -4.96 1.28
C ALA A 78 1.04 -3.88 1.32
N CYS A 79 2.21 -4.18 0.75
CA CYS A 79 3.36 -3.25 0.71
C CYS A 79 4.27 -3.60 -0.48
N VAL A 80 4.91 -2.58 -1.05
CA VAL A 80 5.90 -2.72 -2.12
C VAL A 80 7.05 -1.76 -1.88
N ASP A 81 8.27 -2.31 -1.77
CA ASP A 81 9.51 -1.56 -1.69
C ASP A 81 10.40 -1.83 -2.91
N LEU A 82 11.13 -0.81 -3.36
CA LEU A 82 12.04 -0.86 -4.49
C LEU A 82 13.46 -0.47 -4.07
N GLU A 83 14.42 -1.32 -4.43
CA GLU A 83 15.83 -0.99 -4.37
C GLU A 83 16.41 -0.95 -5.80
N GLU A 84 17.02 0.17 -6.18
CA GLU A 84 17.67 0.33 -7.47
C GLU A 84 19.18 0.09 -7.37
N GLY A 85 19.69 -0.75 -8.24
CA GLY A 85 21.11 -0.91 -8.51
C GLY A 85 21.40 -0.75 -10.01
N LEU A 86 22.65 -0.59 -10.41
CA LEU A 86 23.06 -0.52 -11.81
C LEU A 86 22.53 -1.75 -12.58
N ALA A 87 21.56 -1.56 -13.46
CA ALA A 87 20.90 -2.59 -14.27
C ALA A 87 20.10 -3.66 -13.51
N VAL A 88 19.92 -3.52 -12.21
CA VAL A 88 19.13 -4.46 -11.39
C VAL A 88 18.15 -3.69 -10.53
N VAL A 89 16.86 -3.98 -10.69
CA VAL A 89 15.80 -3.51 -9.81
C VAL A 89 15.42 -4.66 -8.87
N ARG A 90 15.52 -4.44 -7.57
CA ARG A 90 15.06 -5.39 -6.55
C ARG A 90 13.67 -5.01 -6.10
N SER A 91 12.77 -5.97 -6.16
CA SER A 91 11.39 -5.83 -5.76
C SER A 91 11.14 -6.61 -4.47
N GLU A 92 10.45 -5.99 -3.55
CA GLU A 92 9.90 -6.67 -2.38
C GLU A 92 8.40 -6.42 -2.31
N ALA A 93 7.62 -7.50 -2.44
CA ALA A 93 6.17 -7.45 -2.38
C ALA A 93 5.66 -8.22 -1.16
N VAL A 94 4.78 -7.61 -0.39
CA VAL A 94 4.12 -8.27 0.74
C VAL A 94 2.70 -8.62 0.34
N LEU A 95 2.43 -9.94 0.21
CA LEU A 95 1.08 -10.45 -0.04
C LEU A 95 0.42 -10.83 1.27
N GLU A 96 -0.80 -10.35 1.45
CA GLU A 96 -1.67 -10.71 2.56
C GLU A 96 -2.91 -11.41 2.01
N TYR A 97 -3.20 -12.62 2.51
CA TYR A 97 -4.37 -13.38 2.14
C TYR A 97 -5.31 -13.56 3.32
N THR A 98 -6.50 -12.98 3.22
CA THR A 98 -7.53 -13.00 4.26
C THR A 98 -8.68 -13.97 3.98
N GLY A 99 -8.59 -14.70 2.85
CA GLY A 99 -9.57 -15.73 2.47
C GLY A 99 -9.35 -17.07 3.20
N CYS A 100 -10.15 -18.06 2.89
CA CYS A 100 -10.05 -19.40 3.45
C CYS A 100 -9.25 -20.34 2.54
N GLY A 101 -8.57 -21.32 3.13
CA GLY A 101 -7.80 -22.35 2.43
C GLY A 101 -6.50 -21.84 1.81
N THR A 102 -6.09 -22.48 0.73
CA THR A 102 -4.88 -22.12 -0.02
C THR A 102 -5.22 -21.63 -1.41
N ARG A 103 -4.43 -20.72 -1.94
CA ARG A 103 -4.59 -20.18 -3.30
C ARG A 103 -3.24 -20.12 -4.00
N ALA A 104 -3.18 -20.65 -5.22
CA ALA A 104 -1.99 -20.59 -6.07
C ALA A 104 -2.13 -19.40 -7.03
N VAL A 105 -1.14 -18.52 -7.03
CA VAL A 105 -1.12 -17.31 -7.88
C VAL A 105 0.28 -17.05 -8.39
N ASN A 106 0.42 -16.19 -9.40
CA ASN A 106 1.70 -15.66 -9.84
C ASN A 106 1.82 -14.19 -9.44
N VAL A 107 2.96 -13.82 -8.87
CA VAL A 107 3.34 -12.42 -8.65
C VAL A 107 4.14 -11.98 -9.87
N LEU A 108 3.50 -11.21 -10.73
CA LEU A 108 4.11 -10.61 -11.92
C LEU A 108 4.61 -9.21 -11.59
N VAL A 109 5.89 -8.98 -11.79
CA VAL A 109 6.55 -7.69 -11.60
C VAL A 109 7.05 -7.19 -12.95
N GLN A 110 6.70 -5.95 -13.29
CA GLN A 110 7.08 -5.32 -14.56
C GLN A 110 7.68 -3.94 -14.31
N LEU A 111 8.77 -3.66 -15.00
CA LEU A 111 9.33 -2.33 -15.15
C LEU A 111 8.97 -1.82 -16.55
N LEU A 112 8.32 -0.67 -16.61
CA LEU A 112 7.85 -0.07 -17.84
C LEU A 112 8.71 1.16 -18.16
N ASP A 113 9.05 1.32 -19.43
CA ASP A 113 9.71 2.53 -19.93
C ASP A 113 8.76 3.74 -19.96
N ARG A 114 9.24 4.88 -20.41
CA ARG A 114 8.47 6.12 -20.51
C ARG A 114 7.27 6.00 -21.46
N GLU A 115 7.38 5.16 -22.49
CA GLU A 115 6.36 4.88 -23.49
C GLU A 115 5.34 3.83 -23.02
N GLY A 116 5.59 3.18 -21.87
CA GLY A 116 4.73 2.15 -21.30
C GLY A 116 5.07 0.73 -21.78
N ASN A 117 6.16 0.52 -22.51
CA ASN A 117 6.61 -0.80 -22.92
C ASN A 117 7.33 -1.49 -21.76
N VAL A 118 7.30 -2.83 -21.75
CA VAL A 118 7.97 -3.63 -20.72
C VAL A 118 9.48 -3.64 -20.96
N ALA A 119 10.23 -2.93 -20.13
CA ALA A 119 11.69 -2.90 -20.14
C ALA A 119 12.31 -4.13 -19.46
N ALA A 120 11.67 -4.63 -18.40
CA ALA A 120 12.02 -5.87 -17.73
C ALA A 120 10.81 -6.43 -16.99
N GLN A 121 10.76 -7.75 -16.84
CA GLN A 121 9.74 -8.41 -16.03
C GLN A 121 10.24 -9.69 -15.40
N ASP A 122 9.59 -10.08 -14.30
CA ASP A 122 9.76 -11.36 -13.65
C ASP A 122 8.42 -11.86 -13.14
N SER A 123 8.22 -13.17 -13.13
CA SER A 123 6.99 -13.79 -12.65
C SER A 123 7.32 -14.95 -11.73
N MET A 124 6.78 -14.94 -10.54
CA MET A 124 7.03 -15.94 -9.50
C MET A 124 5.73 -16.62 -9.09
N PRO A 125 5.62 -17.94 -9.29
CA PRO A 125 4.49 -18.69 -8.76
C PRO A 125 4.60 -18.80 -7.24
N VAL A 126 3.51 -18.52 -6.55
CA VAL A 126 3.42 -18.58 -5.10
C VAL A 126 2.14 -19.24 -4.65
N THR A 127 2.18 -19.94 -3.52
CA THR A 127 0.99 -20.45 -2.84
C THR A 127 0.80 -19.68 -1.56
N VAL A 128 -0.34 -19.01 -1.44
CA VAL A 128 -0.72 -18.27 -0.23
C VAL A 128 -1.68 -19.12 0.59
N GLN A 129 -1.54 -19.05 1.91
CA GLN A 129 -2.40 -19.75 2.87
C GLN A 129 -3.31 -18.75 3.56
N GLU A 130 -4.43 -19.25 4.09
CA GLU A 130 -5.37 -18.42 4.83
C GLU A 130 -4.71 -17.67 5.99
N HIS A 131 -5.10 -16.42 6.15
CA HIS A 131 -4.63 -15.53 7.22
C HIS A 131 -3.12 -15.37 7.32
N THR A 132 -2.41 -15.52 6.17
CA THR A 132 -0.96 -15.30 6.14
C THR A 132 -0.59 -14.01 5.43
N LYS A 133 0.55 -13.47 5.88
CA LYS A 133 1.23 -12.33 5.27
C LYS A 133 2.67 -12.73 4.98
N ASN A 134 3.02 -12.79 3.70
CA ASN A 134 4.31 -13.28 3.24
C ASN A 134 5.01 -12.22 2.36
N THR A 135 6.31 -12.16 2.48
CA THR A 135 7.16 -11.27 1.68
C THR A 135 7.82 -12.04 0.56
N TYR A 136 7.69 -11.55 -0.66
CA TYR A 136 8.25 -12.12 -1.87
C TYR A 136 9.25 -11.16 -2.49
N ARG A 137 10.44 -11.65 -2.82
CA ARG A 137 11.54 -10.86 -3.40
C ARG A 137 11.87 -11.32 -4.79
N GLN A 138 11.89 -10.38 -5.73
CA GLN A 138 12.21 -10.62 -7.13
C GLN A 138 13.28 -9.64 -7.61
N LYS A 139 14.01 -10.02 -8.68
CA LYS A 139 15.02 -9.17 -9.30
C LYS A 139 14.73 -9.01 -10.77
N LEU A 140 14.62 -7.78 -11.22
CA LEU A 140 14.49 -7.43 -12.63
C LEU A 140 15.84 -7.00 -13.17
N TYR A 141 16.24 -7.56 -14.31
CA TYR A 141 17.48 -7.21 -14.99
C TYR A 141 17.16 -6.36 -16.21
N VAL A 142 17.62 -5.12 -16.21
CA VAL A 142 17.40 -4.16 -17.30
C VAL A 142 18.62 -4.12 -18.18
N LYS A 143 18.45 -4.41 -19.46
CA LYS A 143 19.54 -4.26 -20.45
C LYS A 143 19.61 -2.81 -20.91
N ASN A 144 20.81 -2.22 -20.87
CA ASN A 144 21.06 -0.84 -21.26
C ASN A 144 20.08 0.16 -20.62
N PRO A 145 20.03 0.26 -19.29
CA PRO A 145 19.08 1.13 -18.63
C PRO A 145 19.34 2.60 -18.97
N SER A 146 18.26 3.34 -19.22
CA SER A 146 18.31 4.80 -19.24
C SER A 146 18.42 5.29 -17.80
N LEU A 147 19.59 5.82 -17.43
CA LEU A 147 19.81 6.32 -16.08
C LEU A 147 19.29 7.75 -15.96
N TRP A 148 18.75 8.08 -14.81
CA TRP A 148 18.36 9.43 -14.47
C TRP A 148 19.62 10.31 -14.27
N ASN A 149 19.62 11.48 -14.86
CA ASN A 149 20.55 12.56 -14.53
C ASN A 149 19.85 13.92 -14.66
N VAL A 150 20.50 14.97 -14.19
CA VAL A 150 19.89 16.33 -14.15
C VAL A 150 19.61 16.87 -15.55
N ASP A 151 20.47 16.55 -16.52
CA ASP A 151 20.35 17.04 -17.90
C ASP A 151 19.38 16.22 -18.74
N ALA A 152 19.21 14.94 -18.39
CA ALA A 152 18.31 14.01 -19.07
C ALA A 152 17.54 13.17 -18.02
N PRO A 153 16.53 13.73 -17.35
CA PRO A 153 15.76 13.01 -16.35
C PRO A 153 14.94 11.90 -17.01
N TYR A 154 15.17 10.66 -16.61
CA TYR A 154 14.43 9.49 -17.08
C TYR A 154 13.86 8.71 -15.92
N LEU A 155 12.55 8.39 -15.99
CA LEU A 155 11.85 7.61 -14.99
C LEU A 155 11.23 6.37 -15.63
N TYR A 156 11.33 5.25 -14.94
CA TYR A 156 10.58 4.05 -15.23
C TYR A 156 9.31 4.01 -14.39
N SER A 157 8.28 3.35 -14.89
CA SER A 157 7.10 3.01 -14.12
C SER A 157 7.21 1.57 -13.64
N TYR A 158 6.77 1.32 -12.43
CA TYR A 158 6.79 -0.01 -11.81
C TYR A 158 5.37 -0.53 -11.64
N ARG A 159 5.14 -1.79 -12.02
CA ARG A 159 3.85 -2.45 -11.91
C ARG A 159 4.03 -3.81 -11.24
N ILE A 160 3.21 -4.09 -10.23
CA ILE A 160 3.06 -5.43 -9.67
C ILE A 160 1.63 -5.87 -9.89
N CYS A 161 1.45 -7.11 -10.36
CA CYS A 161 0.16 -7.73 -10.54
C CYS A 161 0.12 -9.09 -9.84
N ILE A 162 -1.02 -9.43 -9.29
CA ILE A 162 -1.32 -10.78 -8.85
C ILE A 162 -2.15 -11.43 -9.95
N MET A 163 -1.66 -12.56 -10.47
CA MET A 163 -2.29 -13.28 -11.56
C MET A 163 -2.80 -14.64 -11.07
N GLU A 164 -4.04 -14.96 -11.39
CA GLU A 164 -4.61 -16.30 -11.22
C GLU A 164 -4.93 -16.88 -12.59
N GLY A 165 -4.06 -17.77 -13.09
CA GLY A 165 -4.06 -18.14 -14.50
C GLY A 165 -3.77 -16.93 -15.39
N GLU A 166 -4.69 -16.62 -16.30
CA GLU A 166 -4.60 -15.47 -17.20
C GLU A 166 -5.28 -14.19 -16.64
N ASN A 167 -5.98 -14.31 -15.51
CA ASN A 167 -6.73 -13.20 -14.92
C ASN A 167 -5.86 -12.40 -13.95
N MET A 168 -5.91 -11.10 -14.06
CA MET A 168 -5.36 -10.17 -13.07
C MET A 168 -6.41 -9.93 -11.98
N LEU A 169 -5.97 -10.05 -10.70
CA LEU A 169 -6.79 -9.87 -9.50
C LEU A 169 -6.76 -8.44 -8.97
#